data_720e47e060c6da8f719dcf6770a8ce63
#
_entry.id   720e47e060c6da8f719dcf6770a8ce63
#
_cell.length_a   1.000
_cell.length_b   1.000
_cell.length_c   1.000
_cell.angle_alpha   90.00
_cell.angle_beta   90.00
_cell.angle_gamma   90.00
#
_symmetry.space_group_name_H-M   'P 1'
#
loop_
_entity.id
_entity.type
_entity.pdbx_description
1 polymer ?
#
loop_
_entity_poly.entity_id
_entity_poly.type
_entity_poly.pdbx_seq_one_letter_code
_entity_poly.pdbx_strand_id
1 'polypeptide(L)'
;MSKEIYEYRGVEGLVAAEVTKDDADGYTTGEVFDIAGVAEIGRTTENSSETKYYDNVPAIVLNSTGADTVTCTVSAIDLEVLAKLTGQIWDGEKGVFIEGQRDAKYFALGYKTKKTNGDEVFVWRFKGQFNIPDQTNATENEGTDANGQELVFTGISTTHKFEALGNKPAKAMNVDVAKGLADVSTFFDEVTTPDTLQPITPATHTLTITEGEGTTVTVTRNGTTLVSGATISNGDVLTITCENGTLEVNGETFTSGNTLTVSGDVGVVSAAD
;
A
#
# COMPACT_ATOMS: atom_id res chain seq x y z
N MET A 1 -18.23 11.67 15.64
CA MET A 1 -16.81 11.62 15.21
C MET A 1 -16.54 12.87 14.40
N SER A 2 -15.58 13.71 14.80
CA SER A 2 -15.16 14.86 13.98
C SER A 2 -14.48 14.31 12.71
N LYS A 3 -14.84 14.86 11.56
CA LYS A 3 -14.20 14.54 10.29
C LYS A 3 -12.80 15.16 10.31
N GLU A 4 -11.77 14.34 10.28
CA GLU A 4 -10.40 14.82 10.08
C GLU A 4 -10.24 15.28 8.63
N ILE A 5 -9.61 16.44 8.46
CA ILE A 5 -9.36 17.05 7.16
C ILE A 5 -7.86 17.03 6.93
N TYR A 6 -7.42 16.40 5.84
CA TYR A 6 -6.03 16.37 5.41
C TYR A 6 -5.94 16.37 3.88
N GLU A 7 -4.80 16.81 3.38
CA GLU A 7 -4.47 16.84 1.96
C GLU A 7 -3.26 15.94 1.69
N TYR A 8 -3.02 15.60 0.43
CA TYR A 8 -1.78 14.93 0.04
C TYR A 8 -0.64 15.95 0.02
N ARG A 9 0.47 15.61 0.67
CA ARG A 9 1.68 16.43 0.77
C ARG A 9 2.91 15.55 0.72
N GLY A 10 3.54 15.51 -0.42
CA GLY A 10 4.77 14.75 -0.64
C GLY A 10 4.55 13.49 -1.49
N VAL A 11 5.55 13.21 -2.28
CA VAL A 11 5.68 12.02 -3.10
C VAL A 11 7.14 11.59 -3.07
N GLU A 12 7.40 10.28 -3.03
CA GLU A 12 8.75 9.73 -3.01
C GLU A 12 8.79 8.28 -3.54
N GLY A 13 9.98 7.77 -3.81
CA GLY A 13 10.20 6.36 -4.15
C GLY A 13 9.54 5.96 -5.47
N LEU A 14 9.86 6.68 -6.55
CA LEU A 14 9.34 6.37 -7.89
C LEU A 14 10.10 5.18 -8.47
N VAL A 15 9.41 4.04 -8.59
CA VAL A 15 9.96 2.78 -9.06
C VAL A 15 9.16 2.19 -10.21
N ALA A 16 9.77 1.32 -11.00
CA ALA A 16 9.10 0.53 -12.02
C ALA A 16 9.57 -0.92 -12.03
N ALA A 17 8.73 -1.80 -12.60
CA ALA A 17 9.10 -3.16 -12.95
C ALA A 17 8.50 -3.51 -14.31
N GLU A 18 9.25 -4.22 -15.17
CA GLU A 18 8.74 -4.69 -16.46
C GLU A 18 7.67 -5.76 -16.23
N VAL A 19 6.52 -5.63 -16.88
CA VAL A 19 5.47 -6.66 -16.88
C VAL A 19 5.87 -7.75 -17.88
N THR A 20 6.29 -8.90 -17.38
CA THR A 20 6.77 -10.01 -18.18
C THR A 20 5.67 -10.95 -18.62
N LYS A 21 4.56 -10.99 -17.86
CA LYS A 21 3.35 -11.77 -18.17
C LYS A 21 2.11 -11.05 -17.67
N ASP A 22 1.07 -10.98 -18.49
CA ASP A 22 -0.26 -10.49 -18.10
C ASP A 22 -1.32 -11.15 -19.00
N ASP A 23 -1.77 -12.32 -18.61
CA ASP A 23 -2.78 -13.11 -19.32
C ASP A 23 -3.76 -13.79 -18.34
N ALA A 24 -4.57 -14.73 -18.86
CA ALA A 24 -5.53 -15.46 -18.04
C ALA A 24 -4.88 -16.35 -16.98
N ASP A 25 -3.65 -16.82 -17.23
CA ASP A 25 -2.94 -17.78 -16.38
C ASP A 25 -2.07 -17.10 -15.30
N GLY A 26 -1.85 -15.79 -15.39
CA GLY A 26 -1.10 -15.08 -14.37
C GLY A 26 -0.64 -13.67 -14.73
N TYR A 27 -0.15 -13.00 -13.70
CA TYR A 27 0.51 -11.71 -13.77
C TYR A 27 1.89 -11.82 -13.10
N THR A 28 2.94 -11.52 -13.83
CA THR A 28 4.32 -11.51 -13.31
C THR A 28 5.10 -10.31 -13.82
N THR A 29 6.06 -9.88 -13.02
CA THR A 29 6.94 -8.76 -13.32
C THR A 29 8.40 -9.17 -13.17
N GLY A 30 9.29 -8.40 -13.79
CA GLY A 30 10.71 -8.44 -13.50
C GLY A 30 11.06 -7.74 -12.19
N GLU A 31 12.35 -7.56 -11.97
CA GLU A 31 12.88 -6.85 -10.80
C GLU A 31 12.41 -5.40 -10.78
N VAL A 32 12.14 -4.90 -9.57
CA VAL A 32 11.83 -3.49 -9.33
C VAL A 32 13.12 -2.67 -9.40
N PHE A 33 13.06 -1.52 -10.03
CA PHE A 33 14.18 -0.58 -10.13
C PHE A 33 13.72 0.86 -9.95
N ASP A 34 14.60 1.69 -9.41
CA ASP A 34 14.38 3.12 -9.27
C ASP A 34 14.40 3.82 -10.64
N ILE A 35 13.51 4.81 -10.82
CA ILE A 35 13.47 5.62 -12.05
C ILE A 35 14.34 6.87 -11.89
N ALA A 36 13.96 7.76 -10.98
CA ALA A 36 14.62 9.03 -10.69
C ALA A 36 14.03 9.67 -9.44
N GLY A 37 14.65 10.75 -8.95
CA GLY A 37 14.04 11.60 -7.92
C GLY A 37 12.76 12.24 -8.45
N VAL A 38 11.65 12.14 -7.72
CA VAL A 38 10.35 12.65 -8.12
C VAL A 38 10.01 13.93 -7.36
N ALA A 39 9.57 14.94 -8.10
CA ALA A 39 9.11 16.21 -7.55
C ALA A 39 7.58 16.29 -7.46
N GLU A 40 6.88 15.77 -8.47
CA GLU A 40 5.42 15.81 -8.55
C GLU A 40 4.88 14.59 -9.32
N ILE A 41 3.72 14.09 -8.89
CA ILE A 41 2.93 13.10 -9.65
C ILE A 41 1.50 13.61 -9.77
N GLY A 42 1.08 13.84 -11.01
CA GLY A 42 -0.30 14.11 -11.37
C GLY A 42 -0.97 12.88 -11.98
N ARG A 43 -2.28 12.71 -11.76
CA ARG A 43 -3.05 11.64 -12.40
C ARG A 43 -4.37 12.15 -12.92
N THR A 44 -4.65 11.84 -14.18
CA THR A 44 -5.98 11.99 -14.79
C THR A 44 -6.49 10.64 -15.26
N THR A 45 -7.81 10.44 -15.20
CA THR A 45 -8.46 9.21 -15.67
C THR A 45 -9.47 9.60 -16.75
N GLU A 46 -9.43 8.95 -17.88
CA GLU A 46 -10.43 9.11 -18.93
C GLU A 46 -11.77 8.58 -18.42
N ASN A 47 -12.77 9.44 -18.39
CA ASN A 47 -14.14 9.08 -18.02
C ASN A 47 -15.09 9.56 -19.11
N SER A 48 -15.98 8.70 -19.55
CA SER A 48 -17.08 9.09 -20.43
C SER A 48 -18.42 8.69 -19.80
N SER A 49 -19.42 9.54 -19.99
CA SER A 49 -20.77 9.32 -19.53
C SER A 49 -21.75 9.65 -20.66
N GLU A 50 -22.62 8.72 -21.00
CA GLU A 50 -23.64 8.88 -22.02
C GLU A 50 -25.00 8.59 -21.43
N THR A 51 -25.95 9.54 -21.59
CA THR A 51 -27.34 9.35 -21.18
C THR A 51 -28.18 8.89 -22.36
N LYS A 52 -28.84 7.75 -22.21
CA LYS A 52 -29.83 7.25 -23.19
C LYS A 52 -31.24 7.65 -22.77
N TYR A 53 -31.99 8.10 -23.75
CA TYR A 53 -33.37 8.56 -23.59
C TYR A 53 -34.34 7.56 -24.20
N TYR A 54 -35.41 7.26 -23.48
CA TYR A 54 -36.55 6.47 -23.96
C TYR A 54 -37.83 7.24 -23.59
N ASP A 55 -38.80 7.26 -24.49
CA ASP A 55 -40.06 7.99 -24.31
C ASP A 55 -39.88 9.47 -23.92
N ASN A 56 -38.80 10.11 -24.46
CA ASN A 56 -38.41 11.50 -24.18
C ASN A 56 -37.95 11.77 -22.73
N VAL A 57 -37.65 10.73 -21.95
CA VAL A 57 -37.09 10.87 -20.59
C VAL A 57 -35.73 10.18 -20.50
N PRO A 58 -34.78 10.72 -19.69
CA PRO A 58 -33.51 10.04 -19.43
C PRO A 58 -33.79 8.75 -18.66
N ALA A 59 -33.39 7.61 -19.24
CA ALA A 59 -33.69 6.30 -18.68
C ALA A 59 -32.45 5.50 -18.24
N ILE A 60 -31.32 5.67 -18.93
CA ILE A 60 -30.08 4.94 -18.63
C ILE A 60 -28.90 5.91 -18.74
N VAL A 61 -27.98 5.83 -17.78
CA VAL A 61 -26.67 6.48 -17.84
C VAL A 61 -25.60 5.40 -17.98
N LEU A 62 -24.87 5.43 -19.08
CA LEU A 62 -23.75 4.54 -19.36
C LEU A 62 -22.46 5.27 -19.01
N ASN A 63 -21.71 4.74 -18.04
CA ASN A 63 -20.42 5.26 -17.64
C ASN A 63 -19.32 4.28 -18.09
N SER A 64 -18.24 4.82 -18.65
CA SER A 64 -17.04 4.05 -18.93
C SER A 64 -15.80 4.77 -18.40
N THR A 65 -14.81 4.00 -17.99
CA THR A 65 -13.52 4.49 -17.49
C THR A 65 -12.43 3.96 -18.40
N GLY A 66 -11.71 4.85 -19.06
CA GLY A 66 -10.61 4.54 -19.98
C GLY A 66 -9.24 4.42 -19.29
N ALA A 67 -8.19 4.81 -19.97
CA ALA A 67 -6.82 4.79 -19.46
C ALA A 67 -6.60 5.83 -18.35
N ASP A 68 -5.57 5.59 -17.53
CA ASP A 68 -5.04 6.59 -16.61
C ASP A 68 -3.79 7.22 -17.21
N THR A 69 -3.72 8.53 -17.25
CA THR A 69 -2.50 9.27 -17.57
C THR A 69 -1.86 9.73 -16.26
N VAL A 70 -0.65 9.25 -15.99
CA VAL A 70 0.14 9.63 -14.81
C VAL A 70 1.35 10.44 -15.30
N THR A 71 1.39 11.70 -14.93
CA THR A 71 2.48 12.62 -15.27
C THR A 71 3.40 12.74 -14.06
N CYS A 72 4.67 12.43 -14.25
CA CYS A 72 5.70 12.47 -13.21
C CYS A 72 6.73 13.54 -13.58
N THR A 73 6.83 14.58 -12.77
CA THR A 73 7.96 15.53 -12.85
C THR A 73 9.12 14.96 -12.05
N VAL A 74 10.22 14.67 -12.74
CA VAL A 74 11.37 13.95 -12.18
C VAL A 74 12.68 14.70 -12.41
N SER A 75 13.70 14.35 -11.62
CA SER A 75 15.09 14.76 -11.91
C SER A 75 15.57 14.15 -13.23
N ALA A 76 16.79 14.43 -13.64
CA ALA A 76 17.39 13.76 -14.79
C ALA A 76 17.36 12.23 -14.59
N ILE A 77 16.82 11.53 -15.59
CA ILE A 77 16.76 10.07 -15.62
C ILE A 77 18.08 9.53 -16.18
N ASP A 78 18.64 8.50 -15.56
CA ASP A 78 19.81 7.81 -16.12
C ASP A 78 19.49 7.23 -17.50
N LEU A 79 20.44 7.33 -18.44
CA LEU A 79 20.21 6.95 -19.84
C LEU A 79 19.92 5.46 -20.00
N GLU A 80 20.49 4.60 -19.15
CA GLU A 80 20.19 3.17 -19.16
C GLU A 80 18.75 2.92 -18.72
N VAL A 81 18.31 3.57 -17.62
CA VAL A 81 16.94 3.50 -17.14
C VAL A 81 15.97 4.07 -18.18
N LEU A 82 16.33 5.20 -18.80
CA LEU A 82 15.52 5.79 -19.86
C LEU A 82 15.36 4.85 -21.05
N ALA A 83 16.45 4.20 -21.50
CA ALA A 83 16.38 3.21 -22.57
C ALA A 83 15.45 2.05 -22.21
N LYS A 84 15.56 1.53 -20.98
CA LYS A 84 14.70 0.45 -20.49
C LYS A 84 13.22 0.84 -20.48
N LEU A 85 12.89 2.02 -19.97
CA LEU A 85 11.50 2.50 -19.88
C LEU A 85 10.88 2.80 -21.24
N THR A 86 11.67 3.39 -22.15
CA THR A 86 11.17 3.82 -23.46
C THR A 86 11.28 2.77 -24.55
N GLY A 87 12.00 1.67 -24.29
CA GLY A 87 12.28 0.65 -25.29
C GLY A 87 13.29 1.10 -26.35
N GLN A 88 14.15 2.05 -26.01
CA GLN A 88 15.27 2.49 -26.85
C GLN A 88 16.49 1.58 -26.63
N ILE A 89 17.53 1.79 -27.44
CA ILE A 89 18.72 0.93 -27.43
C ILE A 89 19.75 1.48 -26.45
N TRP A 90 20.25 0.62 -25.55
CA TRP A 90 21.37 0.90 -24.67
C TRP A 90 22.56 0.02 -25.02
N ASP A 91 23.72 0.64 -25.32
CA ASP A 91 25.01 -0.04 -25.47
C ASP A 91 25.80 0.13 -24.16
N GLY A 92 25.72 -0.87 -23.30
CA GLY A 92 26.36 -0.84 -21.97
C GLY A 92 27.89 -0.91 -22.02
N GLU A 93 28.50 -1.37 -23.13
CA GLU A 93 29.96 -1.41 -23.29
C GLU A 93 30.52 0.00 -23.58
N LYS A 94 29.74 0.83 -24.27
CA LYS A 94 30.14 2.19 -24.65
C LYS A 94 29.46 3.28 -23.85
N GLY A 95 28.42 2.93 -23.05
CA GLY A 95 27.61 3.91 -22.33
C GLY A 95 26.81 4.82 -23.28
N VAL A 96 26.26 4.27 -24.35
CA VAL A 96 25.59 5.05 -25.41
C VAL A 96 24.10 4.72 -25.44
N PHE A 97 23.28 5.75 -25.34
CA PHE A 97 21.84 5.71 -25.61
C PHE A 97 21.59 6.04 -27.07
N ILE A 98 20.85 5.20 -27.78
CA ILE A 98 20.57 5.33 -29.19
C ILE A 98 19.06 5.38 -29.41
N GLU A 99 18.62 6.49 -29.97
CA GLU A 99 17.23 6.66 -30.38
C GLU A 99 16.99 5.98 -31.73
N GLY A 100 16.11 4.98 -31.73
CA GLY A 100 15.79 4.21 -32.93
C GLY A 100 14.36 3.67 -32.88
N GLN A 101 14.16 2.51 -33.51
CA GLN A 101 12.89 1.82 -33.43
C GLN A 101 12.65 1.34 -31.99
N ARG A 102 11.55 1.74 -31.39
CA ARG A 102 11.17 1.35 -30.03
C ARG A 102 10.71 -0.10 -29.95
N ASP A 103 11.17 -0.80 -28.94
CA ASP A 103 10.56 -2.03 -28.44
C ASP A 103 9.78 -1.70 -27.17
N ALA A 104 8.56 -1.17 -27.36
CA ALA A 104 7.75 -0.68 -26.25
C ALA A 104 7.21 -1.83 -25.39
N LYS A 105 7.62 -1.86 -24.14
CA LYS A 105 7.22 -2.83 -23.14
C LYS A 105 6.18 -2.26 -22.18
N TYR A 106 5.50 -3.15 -21.46
CA TYR A 106 4.63 -2.78 -20.37
C TYR A 106 5.38 -2.77 -19.04
N PHE A 107 5.03 -1.83 -18.20
CA PHE A 107 5.60 -1.68 -16.87
C PHE A 107 4.51 -1.56 -15.81
N ALA A 108 4.83 -1.99 -14.59
CA ALA A 108 4.16 -1.54 -13.39
C ALA A 108 4.90 -0.30 -12.85
N LEU A 109 4.15 0.65 -12.32
CA LEU A 109 4.67 1.91 -11.75
C LEU A 109 4.32 1.98 -10.26
N GLY A 110 5.33 2.12 -9.40
CA GLY A 110 5.20 2.23 -7.95
C GLY A 110 5.67 3.58 -7.42
N TYR A 111 5.01 4.07 -6.37
CA TYR A 111 5.40 5.27 -5.64
C TYR A 111 4.70 5.38 -4.29
N LYS A 112 5.21 6.27 -3.42
CA LYS A 112 4.62 6.59 -2.13
C LYS A 112 4.09 8.01 -2.14
N THR A 113 2.94 8.24 -1.50
CA THR A 113 2.44 9.58 -1.19
C THR A 113 2.21 9.73 0.30
N LYS A 114 2.30 10.97 0.80
CA LYS A 114 2.05 11.30 2.21
C LYS A 114 0.88 12.25 2.33
N LYS A 115 0.13 12.10 3.43
CA LYS A 115 -0.91 13.05 3.83
C LYS A 115 -0.31 14.11 4.77
N THR A 116 -1.00 15.24 4.95
CA THR A 116 -0.54 16.33 5.83
C THR A 116 -0.42 15.93 7.31
N ASN A 117 -1.09 14.86 7.73
CA ASN A 117 -0.97 14.27 9.07
C ASN A 117 0.22 13.29 9.20
N GLY A 118 0.99 13.08 8.13
CA GLY A 118 2.13 12.16 8.11
C GLY A 118 1.82 10.73 7.63
N ASP A 119 0.56 10.38 7.47
CA ASP A 119 0.16 9.06 6.98
C ASP A 119 0.65 8.81 5.56
N GLU A 120 1.14 7.61 5.30
CA GLU A 120 1.62 7.20 4.00
C GLU A 120 0.57 6.38 3.23
N VAL A 121 0.57 6.55 1.92
CA VAL A 121 -0.19 5.71 0.99
C VAL A 121 0.77 5.16 -0.05
N PHE A 122 0.86 3.83 -0.13
CA PHE A 122 1.68 3.11 -1.10
C PHE A 122 0.85 2.74 -2.30
N VAL A 123 1.41 2.94 -3.49
CA VAL A 123 0.69 2.79 -4.76
C VAL A 123 1.46 1.89 -5.71
N TRP A 124 0.77 0.91 -6.30
CA TRP A 124 1.18 0.23 -7.51
C TRP A 124 0.14 0.44 -8.62
N ARG A 125 0.59 0.78 -9.82
CA ARG A 125 -0.18 0.74 -11.08
C ARG A 125 0.35 -0.42 -11.89
N PHE A 126 -0.50 -1.38 -12.19
CA PHE A 126 -0.06 -2.71 -12.59
C PHE A 126 0.39 -2.81 -14.04
N LYS A 127 -0.15 -1.98 -14.93
CA LYS A 127 0.16 -2.09 -16.36
C LYS A 127 0.04 -0.77 -17.08
N GLY A 128 1.07 -0.39 -17.78
CA GLY A 128 1.08 0.78 -18.65
C GLY A 128 2.38 0.89 -19.44
N GLN A 129 2.49 1.93 -20.22
CA GLN A 129 3.68 2.25 -21.02
C GLN A 129 4.13 3.67 -20.73
N PHE A 130 5.44 3.86 -20.78
CA PHE A 130 6.04 5.17 -20.68
C PHE A 130 6.16 5.80 -22.07
N ASN A 131 5.95 7.13 -22.16
CA ASN A 131 6.33 7.90 -23.33
C ASN A 131 7.84 8.13 -23.35
N ILE A 132 8.34 8.69 -24.46
CA ILE A 132 9.67 9.33 -24.47
C ILE A 132 9.46 10.68 -23.76
N PRO A 133 10.20 10.99 -22.68
CA PRO A 133 10.01 12.22 -21.94
C PRO A 133 10.44 13.42 -22.77
N ASP A 134 9.70 14.52 -22.63
CA ASP A 134 10.13 15.81 -23.15
C ASP A 134 11.34 16.29 -22.34
N GLN A 135 12.34 16.80 -23.05
CA GLN A 135 13.59 17.28 -22.46
C GLN A 135 13.84 18.74 -22.85
N THR A 136 14.16 19.56 -21.88
CA THR A 136 14.61 20.93 -22.09
C THR A 136 16.04 21.07 -21.58
N ASN A 137 16.94 21.50 -22.47
CA ASN A 137 18.32 21.85 -22.14
C ASN A 137 18.51 23.34 -22.23
N ALA A 138 18.88 23.99 -21.15
CA ALA A 138 19.18 25.41 -21.11
C ALA A 138 20.67 25.65 -20.90
N THR A 139 21.15 26.80 -21.35
CA THR A 139 22.53 27.22 -21.06
C THR A 139 22.67 27.54 -19.59
N GLU A 140 23.78 27.11 -18.96
CA GLU A 140 24.14 27.52 -17.61
C GLU A 140 24.26 29.06 -17.55
N ASN A 141 23.62 29.64 -16.52
CA ASN A 141 23.64 31.05 -16.23
C ASN A 141 24.13 31.27 -14.79
N GLU A 142 24.17 32.51 -14.31
CA GLU A 142 24.56 32.82 -12.92
C GLU A 142 23.52 32.39 -11.89
N GLY A 143 22.36 31.86 -12.32
CA GLY A 143 21.30 31.32 -11.46
C GLY A 143 21.51 29.86 -11.11
N THR A 144 20.62 29.34 -10.28
CA THR A 144 20.60 27.94 -9.84
C THR A 144 19.53 27.11 -10.57
N ASP A 145 19.09 27.57 -11.74
CA ASP A 145 17.99 26.93 -12.49
C ASP A 145 18.45 25.59 -13.08
N ALA A 146 17.78 24.53 -12.66
CA ALA A 146 17.96 23.20 -13.19
C ALA A 146 16.65 22.71 -13.83
N ASN A 147 16.76 22.00 -14.93
CA ASN A 147 15.59 21.47 -15.65
C ASN A 147 15.38 19.99 -15.28
N GLY A 148 14.17 19.68 -14.82
CA GLY A 148 13.70 18.30 -14.70
C GLY A 148 13.14 17.77 -16.02
N GLN A 149 12.72 16.50 -15.99
CA GLN A 149 12.06 15.84 -17.11
C GLN A 149 10.60 15.53 -16.75
N GLU A 150 9.73 15.52 -17.76
CA GLU A 150 8.35 15.08 -17.59
C GLU A 150 8.18 13.68 -18.20
N LEU A 151 7.98 12.69 -17.35
CA LEU A 151 7.74 11.31 -17.72
C LEU A 151 6.25 11.02 -17.62
N VAL A 152 5.63 10.56 -18.69
CA VAL A 152 4.20 10.20 -18.71
C VAL A 152 4.04 8.71 -18.82
N PHE A 153 3.24 8.16 -17.89
CA PHE A 153 2.84 6.75 -17.87
C PHE A 153 1.36 6.63 -18.22
N THR A 154 1.05 5.90 -19.30
CA THR A 154 -0.32 5.61 -19.70
C THR A 154 -0.71 4.24 -19.16
N GLY A 155 -1.51 4.24 -18.10
CA GLY A 155 -1.92 3.04 -17.36
C GLY A 155 -3.26 2.48 -17.83
N ILE A 156 -3.31 1.16 -17.98
CA ILE A 156 -4.51 0.41 -18.35
C ILE A 156 -4.78 -0.70 -17.34
N SER A 157 -5.96 -1.32 -17.42
CA SER A 157 -6.27 -2.51 -16.62
C SER A 157 -5.43 -3.70 -17.06
N THR A 158 -5.11 -4.59 -16.12
CA THR A 158 -4.50 -5.89 -16.41
C THR A 158 -5.45 -6.76 -17.24
N THR A 159 -4.90 -7.70 -18.00
CA THR A 159 -5.66 -8.79 -18.62
C THR A 159 -5.96 -9.87 -17.57
N HIS A 160 -4.97 -10.10 -16.70
CA HIS A 160 -5.11 -10.98 -15.55
C HIS A 160 -6.20 -10.49 -14.58
N LYS A 161 -6.89 -11.46 -13.99
CA LYS A 161 -7.96 -11.23 -13.03
C LYS A 161 -7.53 -11.75 -11.67
N PHE A 162 -7.44 -10.87 -10.70
CA PHE A 162 -7.01 -11.21 -9.35
C PHE A 162 -8.09 -11.93 -8.55
N GLU A 163 -7.73 -13.03 -7.89
CA GLU A 163 -8.65 -13.83 -7.08
C GLU A 163 -9.19 -13.04 -5.88
N ALA A 164 -8.34 -12.28 -5.21
CA ALA A 164 -8.73 -11.41 -4.09
C ALA A 164 -9.78 -10.35 -4.47
N LEU A 165 -9.91 -10.03 -5.77
CA LEU A 165 -10.92 -9.10 -6.29
C LEU A 165 -12.17 -9.81 -6.84
N GLY A 166 -12.33 -11.10 -6.58
CA GLY A 166 -13.43 -11.91 -7.15
C GLY A 166 -13.29 -12.08 -8.66
N ASN A 167 -12.10 -12.40 -9.12
CA ASN A 167 -11.73 -12.60 -10.53
C ASN A 167 -12.00 -11.37 -11.42
N LYS A 168 -11.55 -10.20 -10.97
CA LYS A 168 -11.64 -8.94 -11.73
C LYS A 168 -10.26 -8.39 -12.05
N PRO A 169 -10.09 -7.74 -13.22
CA PRO A 169 -8.86 -7.03 -13.53
C PRO A 169 -8.71 -5.78 -12.65
N ALA A 170 -7.50 -5.27 -12.52
CA ALA A 170 -7.22 -4.04 -11.80
C ALA A 170 -6.26 -3.14 -12.58
N LYS A 171 -6.39 -1.82 -12.40
CA LYS A 171 -5.43 -0.83 -12.91
C LYS A 171 -4.36 -0.51 -11.87
N ALA A 172 -4.78 -0.38 -10.62
CA ALA A 172 -3.92 0.06 -9.53
C ALA A 172 -4.43 -0.45 -8.18
N MET A 173 -3.52 -0.49 -7.22
CA MET A 173 -3.79 -0.71 -5.81
C MET A 173 -3.19 0.44 -5.01
N ASN A 174 -3.94 0.96 -4.03
CA ASN A 174 -3.47 1.96 -3.09
C ASN A 174 -3.67 1.39 -1.68
N VAL A 175 -2.60 1.37 -0.90
CA VAL A 175 -2.62 0.87 0.48
C VAL A 175 -2.45 2.04 1.44
N ASP A 176 -3.45 2.27 2.28
CA ASP A 176 -3.39 3.24 3.38
C ASP A 176 -2.64 2.60 4.55
N VAL A 177 -1.34 2.89 4.65
CA VAL A 177 -0.43 2.27 5.63
C VAL A 177 -0.85 2.59 7.07
N ALA A 178 -1.43 3.77 7.30
CA ALA A 178 -1.89 4.19 8.63
C ALA A 178 -3.02 3.32 9.21
N LYS A 179 -3.69 2.53 8.38
CA LYS A 179 -4.69 1.56 8.87
C LYS A 179 -4.07 0.38 9.60
N GLY A 180 -2.78 0.08 9.37
CA GLY A 180 -2.09 -1.03 10.03
C GLY A 180 -2.71 -2.41 9.74
N LEU A 181 -3.35 -2.59 8.59
CA LEU A 181 -4.08 -3.83 8.23
C LEU A 181 -3.33 -4.69 7.22
N ALA A 182 -2.39 -4.09 6.46
CA ALA A 182 -1.63 -4.77 5.43
C ALA A 182 -0.13 -4.77 5.77
N ASP A 183 0.54 -5.89 5.55
CA ASP A 183 1.99 -5.96 5.62
C ASP A 183 2.58 -5.32 4.36
N VAL A 184 3.28 -4.23 4.55
CA VAL A 184 3.93 -3.44 3.48
C VAL A 184 5.45 -3.48 3.57
N SER A 185 6.02 -4.36 4.38
CA SER A 185 7.47 -4.44 4.62
C SER A 185 8.27 -4.69 3.34
N THR A 186 7.73 -5.46 2.41
CA THR A 186 8.34 -5.82 1.11
C THR A 186 7.59 -5.23 -0.08
N PHE A 187 6.74 -4.21 0.14
CA PHE A 187 5.79 -3.72 -0.87
C PHE A 187 6.45 -3.25 -2.16
N PHE A 188 7.68 -2.72 -2.09
CA PHE A 188 8.45 -2.23 -3.24
C PHE A 188 9.67 -3.11 -3.58
N ASP A 189 9.89 -4.21 -2.87
CA ASP A 189 10.92 -5.19 -3.23
C ASP A 189 10.48 -5.98 -4.47
N GLU A 190 9.18 -6.18 -4.61
CA GLU A 190 8.51 -6.74 -5.79
C GLU A 190 7.18 -6.02 -6.02
N VAL A 191 6.55 -6.23 -7.19
CA VAL A 191 5.22 -5.65 -7.45
C VAL A 191 4.18 -6.38 -6.63
N THR A 192 3.82 -5.79 -5.50
CA THR A 192 2.75 -6.33 -4.65
C THR A 192 1.41 -6.18 -5.34
N THR A 193 0.70 -7.29 -5.52
CA THR A 193 -0.62 -7.39 -6.15
C THR A 193 -1.72 -7.60 -5.12
N PRO A 194 -3.01 -7.48 -5.49
CA PRO A 194 -4.10 -7.84 -4.58
C PRO A 194 -4.03 -9.27 -4.03
N ASP A 195 -3.47 -10.21 -4.80
CA ASP A 195 -3.36 -11.62 -4.41
C ASP A 195 -2.12 -11.90 -3.53
N THR A 196 -1.07 -11.08 -3.65
CA THR A 196 0.17 -11.25 -2.86
C THR A 196 0.22 -10.39 -1.60
N LEU A 197 -0.59 -9.31 -1.53
CA LEU A 197 -0.65 -8.46 -0.35
C LEU A 197 -1.18 -9.24 0.85
N GLN A 198 -0.35 -9.38 1.88
CA GLN A 198 -0.73 -10.09 3.09
C GLN A 198 -1.34 -9.14 4.13
N PRO A 199 -2.37 -9.58 4.87
CA PRO A 199 -2.81 -8.86 6.05
C PRO A 199 -1.75 -8.94 7.16
N ILE A 200 -1.63 -7.88 7.98
CA ILE A 200 -0.86 -7.99 9.22
C ILE A 200 -1.56 -8.99 10.11
N THR A 201 -0.86 -10.07 10.44
CA THR A 201 -1.30 -11.00 11.47
C THR A 201 -0.76 -10.50 12.80
N PRO A 202 -1.61 -10.01 13.73
CA PRO A 202 -1.14 -9.59 15.04
C PRO A 202 -0.39 -10.72 15.74
N ALA A 203 0.73 -10.41 16.37
CA ALA A 203 1.43 -11.39 17.19
C ALA A 203 0.47 -12.00 18.21
N THR A 204 0.50 -13.32 18.33
CA THR A 204 -0.33 -14.05 19.28
C THR A 204 0.46 -14.36 20.54
N HIS A 205 -0.22 -14.28 21.68
CA HIS A 205 0.31 -14.49 23.00
C HIS A 205 -0.57 -15.46 23.77
N THR A 206 -0.08 -15.95 24.90
CA THR A 206 -0.81 -16.88 25.75
C THR A 206 -1.32 -16.18 27.01
N LEU A 207 -2.59 -16.39 27.34
CA LEU A 207 -3.16 -16.00 28.62
C LEU A 207 -2.98 -17.15 29.63
N THR A 208 -2.32 -16.85 30.74
CA THR A 208 -2.22 -17.79 31.87
C THR A 208 -2.97 -17.23 33.07
N ILE A 209 -3.87 -18.01 33.66
CA ILE A 209 -4.62 -17.64 34.86
C ILE A 209 -4.26 -18.63 35.95
N THR A 210 -3.82 -18.10 37.08
CA THR A 210 -3.52 -18.86 38.30
C THR A 210 -4.35 -18.30 39.44
N GLU A 211 -5.31 -19.07 39.93
CA GLU A 211 -6.19 -18.66 41.04
C GLU A 211 -5.64 -19.11 42.39
N GLY A 212 -5.66 -18.19 43.35
CA GLY A 212 -5.39 -18.49 44.73
C GLY A 212 -6.56 -19.21 45.41
N GLU A 213 -6.34 -19.82 46.56
CA GLU A 213 -7.38 -20.51 47.30
C GLU A 213 -8.52 -19.57 47.69
N GLY A 214 -9.75 -19.91 47.29
CA GLY A 214 -10.96 -19.11 47.56
C GLY A 214 -11.18 -17.89 46.67
N THR A 215 -10.31 -17.66 45.69
CA THR A 215 -10.47 -16.53 44.71
C THR A 215 -11.04 -17.04 43.40
N THR A 216 -11.69 -16.15 42.64
CA THR A 216 -12.16 -16.44 41.29
C THR A 216 -11.74 -15.29 40.35
N VAL A 217 -10.98 -15.63 39.30
CA VAL A 217 -10.54 -14.68 38.28
C VAL A 217 -11.38 -14.85 37.02
N THR A 218 -11.92 -13.75 36.53
CA THR A 218 -12.61 -13.72 35.23
C THR A 218 -11.89 -12.75 34.29
N VAL A 219 -11.44 -13.28 33.16
CA VAL A 219 -10.84 -12.48 32.07
C VAL A 219 -11.79 -12.49 30.88
N THR A 220 -12.15 -11.33 30.38
CA THR A 220 -13.03 -11.22 29.22
C THR A 220 -12.39 -10.39 28.11
N ARG A 221 -12.67 -10.78 26.85
CA ARG A 221 -12.35 -10.02 25.64
C ARG A 221 -13.65 -9.76 24.89
N ASN A 222 -14.03 -8.47 24.72
CA ASN A 222 -15.29 -8.08 24.08
C ASN A 222 -16.53 -8.78 24.70
N GLY A 223 -16.53 -8.96 26.04
CA GLY A 223 -17.62 -9.61 26.74
C GLY A 223 -17.60 -11.15 26.73
N THR A 224 -16.64 -11.77 26.03
CA THR A 224 -16.45 -13.23 26.00
C THR A 224 -15.42 -13.64 27.05
N THR A 225 -15.78 -14.58 27.94
CA THR A 225 -14.86 -15.09 28.96
C THR A 225 -13.78 -15.98 28.34
N LEU A 226 -12.53 -15.73 28.72
CA LEU A 226 -11.37 -16.51 28.33
C LEU A 226 -10.93 -17.42 29.47
N VAL A 227 -10.36 -18.58 29.12
CA VAL A 227 -9.78 -19.54 30.07
C VAL A 227 -8.26 -19.51 30.00
N SER A 228 -7.60 -20.02 31.04
CA SER A 228 -6.14 -20.20 31.02
C SER A 228 -5.71 -21.08 29.85
N GLY A 229 -4.66 -20.66 29.14
CA GLY A 229 -4.20 -21.24 27.87
C GLY A 229 -4.86 -20.65 26.63
N ALA A 230 -5.77 -19.66 26.75
CA ALA A 230 -6.37 -19.02 25.60
C ALA A 230 -5.34 -18.21 24.82
N THR A 231 -5.46 -18.24 23.48
CA THR A 231 -4.68 -17.39 22.59
C THR A 231 -5.29 -15.99 22.55
N ILE A 232 -4.47 -14.98 22.81
CA ILE A 232 -4.77 -13.56 22.75
C ILE A 232 -3.85 -12.89 21.74
N SER A 233 -4.28 -11.80 21.14
CA SER A 233 -3.52 -11.10 20.09
C SER A 233 -3.02 -9.75 20.59
N ASN A 234 -1.92 -9.31 20.03
CA ASN A 234 -1.41 -7.96 20.27
C ASN A 234 -2.52 -6.92 19.97
N GLY A 235 -2.72 -5.96 20.89
CA GLY A 235 -3.79 -4.97 20.80
C GLY A 235 -5.16 -5.42 21.33
N ASP A 236 -5.36 -6.70 21.72
CA ASP A 236 -6.58 -7.13 22.42
C ASP A 236 -6.74 -6.34 23.72
N VAL A 237 -7.96 -5.96 24.03
CA VAL A 237 -8.31 -5.33 25.31
C VAL A 237 -9.01 -6.37 26.20
N LEU A 238 -8.34 -6.72 27.29
CA LEU A 238 -8.85 -7.67 28.25
C LEU A 238 -9.40 -6.92 29.46
N THR A 239 -10.60 -7.27 29.92
CA THR A 239 -11.12 -6.83 31.23
C THR A 239 -10.88 -7.97 32.21
N ILE A 240 -10.21 -7.65 33.33
CA ILE A 240 -9.79 -8.65 34.33
C ILE A 240 -10.46 -8.32 35.65
N THR A 241 -11.21 -9.27 36.20
CA THR A 241 -11.89 -9.13 37.49
C THR A 241 -11.47 -10.26 38.43
N CYS A 242 -11.44 -9.97 39.71
CA CYS A 242 -11.23 -10.97 40.78
C CYS A 242 -12.30 -10.81 41.85
N GLU A 243 -12.84 -11.93 42.30
CA GLU A 243 -13.70 -12.01 43.45
C GLU A 243 -12.89 -12.60 44.62
N ASN A 244 -13.08 -12.03 45.81
CA ASN A 244 -12.51 -12.46 47.09
C ASN A 244 -10.96 -12.48 47.12
N GLY A 245 -10.29 -11.45 46.55
CA GLY A 245 -8.84 -11.38 46.61
C GLY A 245 -8.22 -10.25 45.81
N THR A 246 -6.92 -10.20 45.88
CA THR A 246 -6.07 -9.28 45.15
C THR A 246 -5.62 -9.86 43.79
N LEU A 247 -5.27 -9.02 42.84
CA LEU A 247 -4.81 -9.37 41.50
C LEU A 247 -3.40 -8.88 41.25
N GLU A 248 -2.62 -9.72 40.60
CA GLU A 248 -1.38 -9.33 39.94
C GLU A 248 -1.46 -9.69 38.44
N VAL A 249 -0.99 -8.82 37.58
CA VAL A 249 -0.84 -9.08 36.14
C VAL A 249 0.62 -8.90 35.77
N ASN A 250 1.23 -9.95 35.24
CA ASN A 250 2.66 -9.98 34.91
C ASN A 250 3.57 -9.57 36.11
N GLY A 251 3.17 -9.92 37.33
CA GLY A 251 3.90 -9.62 38.57
C GLY A 251 3.69 -8.20 39.12
N GLU A 252 2.79 -7.43 38.54
CA GLU A 252 2.43 -6.09 39.04
C GLU A 252 1.01 -6.10 39.61
N THR A 253 0.78 -5.36 40.70
CA THR A 253 -0.57 -5.23 41.30
C THR A 253 -1.54 -4.64 40.30
N PHE A 254 -2.68 -5.28 40.12
CA PHE A 254 -3.71 -4.89 39.16
C PHE A 254 -5.06 -4.67 39.87
N THR A 255 -5.77 -3.60 39.51
CA THR A 255 -7.08 -3.31 40.08
C THR A 255 -8.16 -4.10 39.35
N SER A 256 -8.95 -4.88 40.12
CA SER A 256 -10.08 -5.65 39.59
C SER A 256 -11.09 -4.74 38.87
N GLY A 257 -11.51 -5.15 37.68
CA GLY A 257 -12.40 -4.40 36.79
C GLY A 257 -11.69 -3.48 35.78
N ASN A 258 -10.39 -3.29 35.90
CA ASN A 258 -9.63 -2.53 34.92
C ASN A 258 -9.39 -3.32 33.62
N THR A 259 -8.98 -2.61 32.57
CA THR A 259 -8.63 -3.17 31.29
C THR A 259 -7.13 -3.21 31.08
N LEU A 260 -6.63 -4.24 30.41
CA LEU A 260 -5.25 -4.42 29.95
C LEU A 260 -5.24 -4.50 28.42
N THR A 261 -4.37 -3.72 27.78
CA THR A 261 -4.08 -3.92 26.34
C THR A 261 -2.92 -4.89 26.18
N VAL A 262 -3.14 -5.96 25.43
CA VAL A 262 -2.16 -7.02 25.21
C VAL A 262 -1.00 -6.52 24.36
N SER A 263 0.22 -6.73 24.84
CA SER A 263 1.48 -6.45 24.11
C SER A 263 2.51 -7.59 24.27
N GLY A 264 2.13 -8.67 24.92
CA GLY A 264 2.95 -9.84 25.25
C GLY A 264 2.12 -10.91 25.91
N ASP A 265 2.75 -11.98 26.38
CA ASP A 265 2.08 -12.99 27.22
C ASP A 265 1.49 -12.34 28.48
N VAL A 266 0.31 -12.78 28.87
CA VAL A 266 -0.40 -12.24 30.01
C VAL A 266 -0.54 -13.32 31.08
N GLY A 267 0.14 -13.13 32.21
CA GLY A 267 -0.01 -13.92 33.41
C GLY A 267 -0.88 -13.20 34.43
N VAL A 268 -2.00 -13.79 34.80
CA VAL A 268 -2.91 -13.28 35.86
C VAL A 268 -2.83 -14.20 37.05
N VAL A 269 -2.52 -13.64 38.21
CA VAL A 269 -2.42 -14.36 39.47
C VAL A 269 -3.33 -13.69 40.49
N SER A 270 -4.10 -14.48 41.23
CA SER A 270 -4.87 -13.99 42.37
C SER A 270 -4.40 -14.60 43.67
N ALA A 271 -4.53 -13.85 44.77
CA ALA A 271 -4.29 -14.32 46.12
C ALA A 271 -5.46 -13.89 47.02
N ALA A 272 -5.86 -14.75 47.99
CA ALA A 272 -6.83 -14.36 49.01
C ALA A 272 -6.32 -13.17 49.83
N ASP A 273 -7.24 -12.31 50.27
CA ASP A 273 -6.97 -11.18 51.16
C ASP A 273 -6.55 -11.64 52.58
#